data_b094659cfcdb433956f100f5e9f29c80
#
_entry.id   b094659cfcdb433956f100f5e9f29c80
#
_cell.length_a   1.000
_cell.length_b   1.000
_cell.length_c   1.000
_cell.angle_alpha   90.00
_cell.angle_beta   90.00
_cell.angle_gamma   90.00
#
_symmetry.space_group_name_H-M   'P 1'
#
loop_
_entity.id
_entity.type
_entity.pdbx_description
1 polymer ?
#
loop_
_entity_poly.entity_id
_entity_poly.type
_entity_poly.pdbx_seq_one_letter_code
_entity_poly.pdbx_strand_id
1 'polypeptide(L)'
;MNKNELSAAIAAKAGLTRKDAEAALCAMSDIIAESLKNGEKVQIVGFGAFEVKERPARKARNPKTGEEIQIGARRSPMFKPGKALK
;
A
#
# COMPACT_ATOMS: atom_id res chain seq x y z
N MET A 1 3.39 14.14 -8.86
CA MET A 1 2.16 13.72 -9.58
C MET A 1 1.09 13.38 -8.57
N ASN A 2 -0.06 13.99 -8.73
CA ASN A 2 -1.19 13.70 -7.86
C ASN A 2 -2.17 12.72 -8.54
N LYS A 3 -3.26 12.39 -7.83
CA LYS A 3 -4.26 11.44 -8.35
C LYS A 3 -4.90 11.90 -9.66
N ASN A 4 -5.20 13.18 -9.80
CA ASN A 4 -5.80 13.72 -11.01
C ASN A 4 -4.85 13.65 -12.19
N GLU A 5 -3.60 13.98 -11.99
CA GLU A 5 -2.58 13.90 -13.03
C GLU A 5 -2.32 12.46 -13.43
N LEU A 6 -2.29 11.56 -12.46
CA LEU A 6 -2.11 10.13 -12.72
C LEU A 6 -3.30 9.56 -13.51
N SER A 7 -4.53 9.94 -13.16
CA SER A 7 -5.73 9.52 -13.90
C SER A 7 -5.68 9.98 -15.35
N ALA A 8 -5.26 11.21 -15.59
CA ALA A 8 -5.13 11.76 -16.94
C ALA A 8 -4.08 11.00 -17.76
N ALA A 9 -2.95 10.68 -17.13
CA ALA A 9 -1.90 9.91 -17.79
C ALA A 9 -2.36 8.49 -18.14
N ILE A 10 -3.09 7.85 -17.23
CA ILE A 10 -3.66 6.52 -17.45
C ILE A 10 -4.66 6.56 -18.62
N ALA A 11 -5.53 7.56 -18.63
CA ALA A 11 -6.53 7.71 -19.69
C ALA A 11 -5.86 7.81 -21.07
N ALA A 12 -4.84 8.63 -21.17
CA ALA A 12 -4.10 8.80 -22.41
C ALA A 12 -3.39 7.51 -22.84
N LYS A 13 -2.75 6.84 -21.91
CA LYS A 13 -1.94 5.65 -22.22
C LYS A 13 -2.78 4.41 -22.51
N ALA A 14 -3.89 4.25 -21.79
CA ALA A 14 -4.76 3.08 -21.90
C ALA A 14 -5.91 3.25 -22.90
N GLY A 15 -6.06 4.44 -23.47
CA GLY A 15 -7.17 4.72 -24.37
C GLY A 15 -8.52 4.79 -23.68
N LEU A 16 -8.54 5.22 -22.42
CA LEU A 16 -9.76 5.34 -21.63
C LEU A 16 -10.21 6.80 -21.54
N THR A 17 -11.48 6.99 -21.18
CA THR A 17 -11.93 8.31 -20.77
C THR A 17 -11.32 8.66 -19.41
N ARG A 18 -11.24 9.94 -19.10
CA ARG A 18 -10.70 10.39 -17.82
C ARG A 18 -11.53 9.84 -16.65
N LYS A 19 -12.84 9.79 -16.82
CA LYS A 19 -13.75 9.25 -15.81
C LYS A 19 -13.50 7.76 -15.55
N ASP A 20 -13.33 6.98 -16.60
CA ASP A 20 -13.05 5.55 -16.48
C ASP A 20 -11.67 5.31 -15.86
N ALA A 21 -10.67 6.09 -16.25
CA ALA A 21 -9.33 6.00 -15.68
C ALA A 21 -9.33 6.32 -14.19
N GLU A 22 -10.07 7.34 -13.78
CA GLU A 22 -10.19 7.71 -12.37
C GLU A 22 -10.90 6.61 -11.56
N ALA A 23 -11.96 6.05 -12.10
CA ALA A 23 -12.68 4.95 -11.47
C ALA A 23 -11.77 3.72 -11.31
N ALA A 24 -11.01 3.39 -12.35
CA ALA A 24 -10.06 2.27 -12.30
C ALA A 24 -8.95 2.50 -11.27
N LEU A 25 -8.42 3.71 -11.19
CA LEU A 25 -7.39 4.06 -10.21
C LEU A 25 -7.91 3.97 -8.78
N CYS A 26 -9.11 4.46 -8.53
CA CYS A 26 -9.74 4.35 -7.22
C CYS A 26 -9.98 2.89 -6.84
N ALA A 27 -10.51 2.09 -7.76
CA ALA A 27 -10.75 0.67 -7.54
C ALA A 27 -9.45 -0.08 -7.22
N MET A 28 -8.38 0.22 -7.97
CA MET A 28 -7.08 -0.37 -7.72
C MET A 28 -6.55 -0.05 -6.33
N SER A 29 -6.64 1.22 -5.93
CA SER A 29 -6.19 1.66 -4.62
C SER A 29 -6.97 0.97 -3.49
N ASP A 30 -8.29 0.87 -3.64
CA ASP A 30 -9.15 0.22 -2.65
C ASP A 30 -8.85 -1.27 -2.54
N ILE A 31 -8.66 -1.94 -3.67
CA ILE A 31 -8.34 -3.38 -3.68
C ILE A 31 -6.99 -3.65 -3.04
N ILE A 32 -5.98 -2.84 -3.34
CA ILE A 32 -4.66 -2.99 -2.75
C ILE A 32 -4.73 -2.78 -1.23
N ALA A 33 -5.41 -1.73 -0.78
CA ALA A 33 -5.58 -1.45 0.64
C ALA A 33 -6.29 -2.58 1.37
N GLU A 34 -7.35 -3.12 0.78
CA GLU A 34 -8.11 -4.22 1.34
C GLU A 34 -7.29 -5.51 1.42
N SER A 35 -6.56 -5.83 0.35
CA SER A 35 -5.69 -7.00 0.32
C SER A 35 -4.61 -6.91 1.40
N LEU A 36 -4.01 -5.75 1.58
CA LEU A 36 -2.99 -5.54 2.60
C LEU A 36 -3.56 -5.65 4.02
N LYS A 37 -4.80 -5.20 4.24
CA LYS A 37 -5.47 -5.36 5.52
C LYS A 37 -5.70 -6.84 5.86
N ASN A 38 -5.92 -7.66 4.84
CA ASN A 38 -6.10 -9.10 4.99
C ASN A 38 -4.78 -9.86 5.05
N GLY A 39 -3.66 -9.17 4.97
CA GLY A 39 -2.34 -9.78 4.97
C GLY A 39 -1.93 -10.39 3.63
N GLU A 40 -2.64 -10.08 2.56
CA GLU A 40 -2.33 -10.59 1.24
C GLU A 40 -1.31 -9.70 0.52
N LYS A 41 -0.41 -10.34 -0.20
CA LYS A 41 0.56 -9.67 -1.03
C LYS A 41 -0.03 -9.35 -2.39
N VAL A 42 0.19 -8.13 -2.88
CA VAL A 42 -0.22 -7.72 -4.22
C VAL A 42 1.03 -7.55 -5.07
N GLN A 43 1.20 -8.42 -6.06
CA GLN A 43 2.35 -8.39 -6.96
C GLN A 43 1.93 -7.94 -8.34
N ILE A 44 2.60 -6.91 -8.85
CA ILE A 44 2.38 -6.40 -10.21
C ILE A 44 3.66 -6.65 -11.00
N VAL A 45 3.58 -7.54 -11.98
CA VAL A 45 4.73 -7.92 -12.80
C VAL A 45 5.29 -6.69 -13.54
N GLY A 46 6.60 -6.50 -13.43
CA GLY A 46 7.27 -5.37 -14.07
C GLY A 46 7.20 -4.05 -13.30
N PHE A 47 6.40 -3.98 -12.26
CA PHE A 47 6.27 -2.78 -11.44
C PHE A 47 6.86 -2.96 -10.06
N GLY A 48 6.35 -3.91 -9.31
CA GLY A 48 6.79 -4.17 -7.96
C GLY A 48 5.76 -4.97 -7.18
N ALA A 49 5.93 -5.01 -5.88
CA ALA A 49 5.04 -5.74 -5.01
C ALA A 49 4.70 -4.94 -3.76
N PHE A 50 3.43 -4.98 -3.38
CA PHE A 50 2.97 -4.45 -2.11
C PHE A 50 2.89 -5.61 -1.14
N GLU A 51 3.61 -5.52 -0.04
CA GLU A 51 3.67 -6.55 0.98
C GLU A 51 3.27 -5.99 2.34
N VAL A 52 2.84 -6.87 3.21
CA VAL A 52 2.54 -6.50 4.59
C VAL A 52 3.57 -7.16 5.49
N LYS A 53 4.25 -6.37 6.28
CA LYS A 53 5.15 -6.86 7.31
C LYS A 53 4.39 -6.87 8.63
N GLU A 54 4.22 -8.06 9.20
CA GLU A 54 3.61 -8.19 10.51
C GLU A 54 4.67 -8.05 11.59
N ARG A 55 4.36 -7.22 12.57
CA ARG A 55 5.18 -7.09 13.76
C ARG A 55 4.41 -7.72 14.91
N PRO A 56 5.00 -8.71 15.62
CA PRO A 56 4.33 -9.35 16.74
C PRO A 56 4.09 -8.37 17.89
N ALA A 57 3.10 -8.68 18.71
CA ALA A 57 2.88 -7.93 19.93
C ALA A 57 4.10 -8.03 20.82
N ARG A 58 4.47 -6.93 21.46
CA ARG A 58 5.62 -6.87 22.36
C ARG A 58 5.33 -5.97 23.54
N LYS A 59 6.05 -6.20 24.63
CA LYS A 59 6.03 -5.32 25.79
C LYS A 59 7.14 -4.28 25.65
N ALA A 60 6.80 -3.03 25.86
CA ALA A 60 7.75 -1.94 25.92
C ALA A 60 7.65 -1.24 27.26
N ARG A 61 8.74 -0.66 27.73
CA ARG A 61 8.74 0.09 28.99
C ARG A 61 8.69 1.58 28.69
N ASN A 62 7.79 2.29 29.35
CA ASN A 62 7.71 3.73 29.27
C ASN A 62 8.92 4.34 29.99
N PRO A 63 9.81 5.09 29.28
CA PRO A 63 11.02 5.66 29.91
C PRO A 63 10.73 6.73 30.95
N LYS A 64 9.54 7.34 30.94
CA LYS A 64 9.16 8.39 31.91
C LYS A 64 8.64 7.82 33.21
N THR A 65 7.81 6.80 33.14
CA THR A 65 7.15 6.24 34.33
C THR A 65 7.68 4.88 34.74
N GLY A 66 8.40 4.20 33.85
CA GLY A 66 8.88 2.85 34.09
C GLY A 66 7.80 1.77 33.97
N GLU A 67 6.59 2.15 33.59
CA GLU A 67 5.51 1.20 33.42
C GLU A 67 5.66 0.40 32.13
N GLU A 68 5.28 -0.88 32.21
CA GLU A 68 5.24 -1.71 31.02
C GLU A 68 4.03 -1.35 30.18
N ILE A 69 4.29 -1.10 28.87
CA ILE A 69 3.25 -0.84 27.89
C ILE A 69 3.21 -2.03 26.94
N GLN A 70 2.04 -2.58 26.74
CA GLN A 70 1.86 -3.64 25.75
C GLN A 70 1.57 -3.02 24.40
N ILE A 71 2.46 -3.26 23.43
CA ILE A 71 2.29 -2.84 22.05
C ILE A 71 1.69 -4.01 21.29
N GLY A 72 0.48 -3.81 20.75
CA GLY A 72 -0.22 -4.83 19.99
C GLY A 72 0.48 -5.13 18.67
N ALA A 73 0.11 -6.26 18.07
CA ALA A 73 0.59 -6.64 16.74
C ALA A 73 0.21 -5.57 15.72
N ARG A 74 1.13 -5.23 14.84
CA ARG A 74 0.92 -4.22 13.79
C ARG A 74 1.25 -4.79 12.44
N ARG A 75 0.49 -4.37 11.44
CA ARG A 75 0.77 -4.64 10.05
C ARG A 75 1.23 -3.35 9.38
N SER A 76 2.41 -3.40 8.79
CA SER A 76 2.97 -2.25 8.09
C SER A 76 3.04 -2.55 6.60
N PRO A 77 2.37 -1.76 5.75
CA PRO A 77 2.48 -1.94 4.31
C PRO A 77 3.87 -1.54 3.83
N MET A 78 4.43 -2.32 2.92
CA MET A 78 5.73 -2.05 2.31
C MET A 78 5.63 -2.23 0.81
N PHE A 79 6.33 -1.39 0.07
CA PHE A 79 6.44 -1.51 -1.37
C PHE A 79 7.86 -1.93 -1.75
N LYS A 80 7.97 -3.02 -2.51
CA LYS A 80 9.25 -3.47 -3.06
C LYS A 80 9.25 -3.22 -4.57
N PRO A 81 10.11 -2.33 -5.07
CA PRO A 81 10.17 -2.07 -6.51
C PRO A 81 10.66 -3.28 -7.28
N GLY A 82 10.06 -3.49 -8.45
CA GLY A 82 10.47 -4.54 -9.36
C GLY A 82 11.70 -4.15 -10.17
N LYS A 83 12.19 -5.07 -11.01
CA LYS A 83 13.38 -4.83 -11.83
C LYS A 83 13.23 -3.62 -12.74
N ALA A 84 12.02 -3.34 -13.21
CA ALA A 84 11.77 -2.21 -14.10
C ALA A 84 11.98 -0.84 -13.42
N LEU A 85 11.92 -0.81 -12.09
CA LEU A 85 12.04 0.42 -11.31
C LEU A 85 13.38 0.57 -10.58
N LYS A 86 14.23 -0.43 -10.67
CA LYS A 86 15.57 -0.36 -10.09
C LYS A 86 16.55 0.29 -11.02
#